data_7338a3e80ba977b0f6ed9a41aea46ae7
#
_entry.id   7338a3e80ba977b0f6ed9a41aea46ae7
#
_cell.length_a   1.000
_cell.length_b   1.000
_cell.length_c   1.000
_cell.angle_alpha   90.00
_cell.angle_beta   90.00
_cell.angle_gamma   90.00
#
_symmetry.space_group_name_H-M   'P 1'
#
loop_
_entity.id
_entity.type
_entity.pdbx_description
1 polymer ?
#
loop_
_entity_poly.entity_id
_entity_poly.type
_entity_poly.pdbx_seq_one_letter_code
_entity_poly.pdbx_strand_id
1 'polypeptide(L)'
;MAENQTQSKEGYIIDYISGTQVKASPEELEATQVFSKILVEDYGYPKTHIQTRPQFHVKVRPSDTKKEYPVDIAVFSDTEKTDDSIYLIVECKKKNRKDGRTQLGNYLTLSKANLGVWFNGEERFYLLKQNTDDGRVLFKEIPNIPKFGERLEDIGAIKRGDLIVTHNLKSTFKAIRNYLAANAIGATRDEVLAQQLINLIFCKIYDEKYTDKKNIVRFRVGLNETCAEVRSRIDKLFSDVKTKYKEVFTKEDIITLDDNSVAYIVGELQNYCLIDAERDVLADAFETFIDHALKGGQGQFFTPRNVVKMMVEILDPDDDDMVIDPACGSGGFIIESLRYIWNKIVNRYKEMGWSDMEILEEKIDVANKCIRGIDKDYFLSKIAKAYMAIMGDGKGGVFCEDSLERPENWSSKTQTKIHFGDFSVVLTNPPFGSKIPVTGEDKLKQYELAHKWKNKKGTNDWEKMKLAEKEAPQILFIERCYQLLKFGGRMAIVLPDGVFGNNQLGYIRRFIMKRFRLVAVIDIPLETFMPNTGTKTSILIVQKLKSEDIPSDYPVFMCVAGTCGHDRRGNIKEEDDIAEISSQFKQWAVDNNFSFKNYGR
;
A
#
# COMPACT_ATOMS: atom_id res chain seq x y z
N MET A 1 4.37 29.53 26.90
CA MET A 1 3.10 30.19 26.50
C MET A 1 2.19 29.06 26.06
N ALA A 2 1.05 28.91 26.74
CA ALA A 2 0.15 27.78 26.52
C ALA A 2 -0.56 27.94 25.16
N GLU A 3 -0.43 26.94 24.29
CA GLU A 3 -1.27 26.80 23.11
C GLU A 3 -2.70 26.54 23.54
N ASN A 4 -3.55 27.53 23.31
CA ASN A 4 -5.00 27.39 23.42
C ASN A 4 -5.48 26.44 22.32
N GLN A 5 -5.60 25.16 22.61
CA GLN A 5 -6.42 24.24 21.84
C GLN A 5 -7.89 24.66 22.04
N THR A 6 -8.40 25.41 21.09
CA THR A 6 -9.84 25.73 21.02
C THR A 6 -10.58 24.44 20.70
N GLN A 7 -11.24 23.81 21.66
CA GLN A 7 -12.12 22.68 21.45
C GLN A 7 -13.18 23.04 20.40
N SER A 8 -13.20 22.34 19.28
CA SER A 8 -14.23 22.53 18.25
C SER A 8 -15.58 22.05 18.80
N LYS A 9 -16.63 22.82 18.51
CA LYS A 9 -18.02 22.42 18.81
C LYS A 9 -18.33 21.12 18.07
N GLU A 10 -19.07 20.21 18.69
CA GLU A 10 -19.46 18.95 18.08
C GLU A 10 -20.10 19.17 16.69
N GLY A 11 -19.62 18.46 15.65
CA GLY A 11 -20.03 18.64 14.26
C GLY A 11 -19.40 19.82 13.51
N TYR A 12 -18.37 20.49 14.09
CA TYR A 12 -17.63 21.58 13.46
C TYR A 12 -16.12 21.25 13.43
N ILE A 13 -15.43 21.82 12.45
CA ILE A 13 -13.97 21.77 12.31
C ILE A 13 -13.40 23.18 12.19
N ILE A 14 -12.11 23.32 12.37
CA ILE A 14 -11.39 24.58 12.10
C ILE A 14 -10.97 24.61 10.63
N ASP A 15 -11.41 25.65 9.92
CA ASP A 15 -10.98 25.87 8.54
C ASP A 15 -9.47 26.13 8.46
N TYR A 16 -8.78 25.39 7.63
CA TYR A 16 -7.31 25.38 7.54
C TYR A 16 -6.71 26.75 7.12
N ILE A 17 -7.44 27.51 6.30
CA ILE A 17 -7.00 28.82 5.78
C ILE A 17 -7.38 29.95 6.74
N SER A 18 -8.67 30.07 7.03
CA SER A 18 -9.21 31.22 7.79
C SER A 18 -9.09 31.06 9.30
N GLY A 19 -8.91 29.86 9.82
CA GLY A 19 -8.92 29.57 11.26
C GLY A 19 -10.31 29.66 11.91
N THR A 20 -11.37 29.86 11.12
CA THR A 20 -12.74 29.94 11.63
C THR A 20 -13.40 28.58 11.78
N GLN A 21 -14.40 28.45 12.65
CA GLN A 21 -15.18 27.22 12.75
C GLN A 21 -16.16 27.11 11.58
N VAL A 22 -16.12 25.95 10.92
CA VAL A 22 -17.02 25.60 9.81
C VAL A 22 -17.70 24.27 10.09
N LYS A 23 -18.90 24.06 9.52
CA LYS A 23 -19.63 22.80 9.68
C LYS A 23 -18.86 21.66 9.01
N ALA A 24 -18.67 20.55 9.72
CA ALA A 24 -18.00 19.34 9.23
C ALA A 24 -18.90 18.57 8.24
N SER A 25 -19.18 19.16 7.06
CA SER A 25 -19.87 18.48 5.97
C SER A 25 -18.90 17.56 5.21
N PRO A 26 -19.38 16.50 4.52
CA PRO A 26 -18.52 15.67 3.69
C PRO A 26 -17.74 16.46 2.62
N GLU A 27 -18.36 17.49 2.03
CA GLU A 27 -17.70 18.37 1.05
C GLU A 27 -16.58 19.17 1.70
N GLU A 28 -16.80 19.67 2.90
CA GLU A 28 -15.80 20.42 3.66
C GLU A 28 -14.62 19.52 4.04
N LEU A 29 -14.90 18.35 4.63
CA LEU A 29 -13.87 17.41 5.11
C LEU A 29 -13.07 16.76 3.99
N GLU A 30 -13.75 16.34 2.92
CA GLU A 30 -13.16 15.50 1.88
C GLU A 30 -12.61 16.31 0.70
N ALA A 31 -13.09 17.54 0.48
CA ALA A 31 -12.68 18.35 -0.65
C ALA A 31 -12.08 19.70 -0.23
N THR A 32 -12.83 20.60 0.40
CA THR A 32 -12.38 21.97 0.64
C THR A 32 -11.12 22.03 1.52
N GLN A 33 -11.11 21.32 2.63
CA GLN A 33 -9.96 21.30 3.54
C GLN A 33 -8.75 20.59 2.94
N VAL A 34 -9.00 19.51 2.19
CA VAL A 34 -7.94 18.74 1.51
C VAL A 34 -7.25 19.59 0.44
N PHE A 35 -8.04 20.25 -0.44
CA PHE A 35 -7.45 21.05 -1.49
C PHE A 35 -6.80 22.36 -0.96
N SER A 36 -7.33 22.91 0.12
CA SER A 36 -6.70 24.04 0.81
C SER A 36 -5.28 23.70 1.32
N LYS A 37 -5.09 22.50 1.86
CA LYS A 37 -3.76 22.02 2.27
C LYS A 37 -2.85 21.82 1.05
N ILE A 38 -3.34 21.19 -0.02
CA ILE A 38 -2.62 21.00 -1.26
C ILE A 38 -2.11 22.33 -1.82
N LEU A 39 -2.96 23.37 -1.86
CA LEU A 39 -2.54 24.71 -2.32
C LEU A 39 -1.39 25.28 -1.49
N VAL A 40 -1.42 25.14 -0.18
CA VAL A 40 -0.39 25.69 0.71
C VAL A 40 0.87 24.82 0.71
N GLU A 41 0.72 23.51 0.93
CA GLU A 41 1.84 22.60 1.17
C GLU A 41 2.54 22.15 -0.12
N ASP A 42 1.77 21.90 -1.19
CA ASP A 42 2.29 21.35 -2.44
C ASP A 42 2.56 22.43 -3.50
N TYR A 43 1.72 23.46 -3.56
CA TYR A 43 1.86 24.55 -4.53
C TYR A 43 2.48 25.82 -3.95
N GLY A 44 2.67 25.91 -2.63
CA GLY A 44 3.35 26.99 -1.96
C GLY A 44 2.56 28.30 -1.89
N TYR A 45 1.25 28.30 -2.16
CA TYR A 45 0.44 29.49 -2.04
C TYR A 45 0.32 29.94 -0.59
N PRO A 46 0.72 31.19 -0.22
CA PRO A 46 0.59 31.66 1.14
C PRO A 46 -0.88 31.72 1.57
N LYS A 47 -1.19 31.36 2.81
CA LYS A 47 -2.56 31.45 3.36
C LYS A 47 -3.15 32.86 3.23
N THR A 48 -2.29 33.89 3.26
CA THR A 48 -2.68 35.28 3.07
C THR A 48 -3.24 35.57 1.67
N HIS A 49 -2.93 34.77 0.67
CA HIS A 49 -3.43 34.89 -0.71
C HIS A 49 -4.65 34.00 -0.98
N ILE A 50 -5.07 33.20 -0.01
CA ILE A 50 -6.20 32.28 -0.15
C ILE A 50 -7.38 32.77 0.68
N GLN A 51 -8.58 32.61 0.18
CA GLN A 51 -9.82 32.90 0.90
C GLN A 51 -10.78 31.73 0.80
N THR A 52 -11.22 31.24 1.97
CA THR A 52 -12.23 30.19 2.13
C THR A 52 -13.43 30.71 2.92
N ARG A 53 -13.14 31.49 3.94
CA ARG A 53 -14.19 32.09 4.82
C ARG A 53 -13.82 33.55 5.20
N PRO A 54 -14.77 34.50 5.10
CA PRO A 54 -16.06 34.32 4.39
C PRO A 54 -15.80 33.96 2.92
N GLN A 55 -16.72 33.19 2.29
CA GLN A 55 -16.53 32.80 0.89
C GLN A 55 -16.44 34.06 -0.01
N PHE A 56 -15.57 33.95 -1.03
CA PHE A 56 -15.55 34.94 -2.09
C PHE A 56 -16.79 34.72 -2.98
N HIS A 57 -17.40 35.77 -3.45
CA HIS A 57 -18.59 35.71 -4.30
C HIS A 57 -18.32 36.37 -5.65
N VAL A 58 -18.70 35.66 -6.72
CA VAL A 58 -18.63 36.19 -8.10
C VAL A 58 -19.94 36.90 -8.44
N LYS A 59 -19.88 38.00 -9.18
CA LYS A 59 -21.04 38.70 -9.71
C LYS A 59 -21.60 38.03 -10.93
N VAL A 60 -22.93 37.95 -11.06
CA VAL A 60 -23.57 37.39 -12.29
C VAL A 60 -23.42 38.36 -13.46
N ARG A 61 -23.53 39.68 -13.21
CA ARG A 61 -23.34 40.73 -14.22
C ARG A 61 -22.38 41.77 -13.66
N PRO A 62 -21.56 42.39 -14.53
CA PRO A 62 -20.67 43.47 -14.07
C PRO A 62 -21.39 44.61 -13.35
N SER A 63 -22.67 44.88 -13.70
CA SER A 63 -23.53 45.89 -13.12
C SER A 63 -24.20 45.48 -11.79
N ASP A 64 -24.12 44.18 -11.38
CA ASP A 64 -24.80 43.70 -10.19
C ASP A 64 -24.15 44.28 -8.95
N THR A 65 -24.97 44.85 -8.07
CA THR A 65 -24.54 45.37 -6.77
C THR A 65 -24.35 44.25 -5.73
N LYS A 66 -25.00 43.09 -5.94
CA LYS A 66 -24.88 41.91 -5.09
C LYS A 66 -24.08 40.83 -5.80
N LYS A 67 -23.12 40.24 -5.06
CA LYS A 67 -22.38 39.05 -5.47
C LYS A 67 -23.16 37.83 -5.00
N GLU A 68 -23.66 37.01 -5.93
CA GLU A 68 -24.62 35.94 -5.58
C GLU A 68 -24.02 34.53 -5.55
N TYR A 69 -22.87 34.30 -6.21
CA TYR A 69 -22.30 32.96 -6.32
C TYR A 69 -21.09 32.78 -5.40
N PRO A 70 -21.21 31.99 -4.30
CA PRO A 70 -20.09 31.71 -3.43
C PRO A 70 -19.11 30.76 -4.12
N VAL A 71 -17.81 31.02 -3.97
CA VAL A 71 -16.69 30.21 -4.41
C VAL A 71 -16.11 29.48 -3.21
N ASP A 72 -15.82 28.21 -3.34
CA ASP A 72 -15.32 27.41 -2.21
C ASP A 72 -13.93 27.82 -1.78
N ILE A 73 -13.00 27.98 -2.73
CA ILE A 73 -11.65 28.50 -2.48
C ILE A 73 -11.31 29.52 -3.57
N ALA A 74 -10.95 30.72 -3.19
CA ALA A 74 -10.43 31.76 -4.09
C ALA A 74 -8.96 32.03 -3.78
N VAL A 75 -8.11 32.10 -4.81
CA VAL A 75 -6.69 32.45 -4.70
C VAL A 75 -6.42 33.75 -5.45
N PHE A 76 -5.67 34.64 -4.83
CA PHE A 76 -5.40 35.98 -5.31
C PHE A 76 -3.90 36.17 -5.59
N SER A 77 -3.61 37.06 -6.54
CA SER A 77 -2.22 37.44 -6.85
C SER A 77 -1.57 38.29 -5.76
N ASP A 78 -2.38 38.89 -4.89
CA ASP A 78 -1.96 39.76 -3.78
C ASP A 78 -2.74 39.48 -2.49
N THR A 79 -2.40 40.22 -1.44
CA THR A 79 -3.03 40.11 -0.10
C THR A 79 -4.28 40.95 0.07
N GLU A 80 -4.60 41.85 -0.86
CA GLU A 80 -5.77 42.72 -0.79
C GLU A 80 -7.07 42.00 -1.12
N LYS A 81 -6.96 40.89 -1.87
CA LYS A 81 -8.07 39.96 -2.22
C LYS A 81 -9.24 40.67 -2.89
N THR A 82 -8.92 41.46 -3.90
CA THR A 82 -9.91 42.19 -4.71
C THR A 82 -10.42 41.38 -5.87
N ASP A 83 -11.54 41.82 -6.49
CA ASP A 83 -12.04 41.21 -7.74
C ASP A 83 -11.02 41.28 -8.89
N ASP A 84 -10.12 42.28 -8.84
CA ASP A 84 -9.09 42.50 -9.85
C ASP A 84 -7.87 41.60 -9.68
N SER A 85 -7.62 41.16 -8.46
CA SER A 85 -6.46 40.33 -8.12
C SER A 85 -6.77 38.82 -8.06
N ILE A 86 -8.01 38.42 -8.33
CA ILE A 86 -8.35 36.99 -8.32
C ILE A 86 -7.62 36.25 -9.46
N TYR A 87 -6.90 35.21 -9.08
CA TYR A 87 -6.01 34.46 -9.97
C TYR A 87 -6.55 33.08 -10.31
N LEU A 88 -7.03 32.34 -9.30
CA LEU A 88 -7.50 30.98 -9.41
C LEU A 88 -8.76 30.76 -8.57
N ILE A 89 -9.71 30.02 -9.12
CA ILE A 89 -10.95 29.59 -8.46
C ILE A 89 -10.96 28.07 -8.32
N VAL A 90 -11.31 27.58 -7.13
CA VAL A 90 -11.53 26.16 -6.87
C VAL A 90 -13.00 25.94 -6.54
N GLU A 91 -13.62 25.03 -7.26
CA GLU A 91 -14.96 24.51 -7.01
C GLU A 91 -14.86 23.13 -6.40
N CYS A 92 -15.33 22.98 -5.17
CA CYS A 92 -15.32 21.74 -4.42
C CYS A 92 -16.70 21.06 -4.45
N LYS A 93 -16.73 19.76 -4.54
CA LYS A 93 -17.95 18.97 -4.45
C LYS A 93 -17.75 17.78 -3.53
N LYS A 94 -18.83 17.29 -2.94
CA LYS A 94 -18.76 16.03 -2.20
C LYS A 94 -18.54 14.85 -3.15
N LYS A 95 -17.95 13.81 -2.63
CA LYS A 95 -17.71 12.52 -3.29
C LYS A 95 -18.94 12.08 -4.12
N ASN A 96 -18.69 11.49 -5.28
CA ASN A 96 -19.69 11.01 -6.25
C ASN A 96 -20.53 12.09 -6.97
N ARG A 97 -20.28 13.39 -6.75
CA ARG A 97 -20.88 14.44 -7.57
C ARG A 97 -19.93 14.85 -8.68
N LYS A 98 -20.46 14.87 -9.92
CA LYS A 98 -19.73 15.31 -11.14
C LYS A 98 -20.24 16.64 -11.69
N ASP A 99 -21.31 17.18 -11.10
CA ASP A 99 -21.78 18.53 -11.37
C ASP A 99 -20.77 19.55 -10.82
N GLY A 100 -20.79 20.74 -11.34
CA GLY A 100 -19.84 21.79 -10.94
C GLY A 100 -18.79 22.14 -12.00
N ARG A 101 -18.54 21.27 -13.00
CA ARG A 101 -17.66 21.61 -14.13
C ARG A 101 -18.22 22.81 -14.90
N THR A 102 -19.51 22.80 -15.21
CA THR A 102 -20.20 23.94 -15.84
C THR A 102 -20.22 25.15 -14.91
N GLN A 103 -20.41 24.95 -13.61
CA GLN A 103 -20.39 26.01 -12.60
C GLN A 103 -19.03 26.69 -12.53
N LEU A 104 -17.93 25.91 -12.51
CA LEU A 104 -16.57 26.45 -12.56
C LEU A 104 -16.33 27.30 -13.82
N GLY A 105 -16.76 26.80 -14.99
CA GLY A 105 -16.68 27.57 -16.25
C GLY A 105 -17.44 28.90 -16.17
N ASN A 106 -18.62 28.91 -15.55
CA ASN A 106 -19.38 30.14 -15.32
C ASN A 106 -18.64 31.12 -14.39
N TYR A 107 -18.05 30.60 -13.30
CA TYR A 107 -17.26 31.46 -12.38
C TYR A 107 -16.05 32.08 -13.07
N LEU A 108 -15.33 31.29 -13.88
CA LEU A 108 -14.20 31.79 -14.66
C LEU A 108 -14.63 32.83 -15.70
N THR A 109 -15.78 32.63 -16.35
CA THR A 109 -16.32 33.59 -17.32
C THR A 109 -16.67 34.93 -16.67
N LEU A 110 -17.23 34.86 -15.45
CA LEU A 110 -17.75 36.02 -14.72
C LEU A 110 -16.70 36.73 -13.83
N SER A 111 -15.50 36.17 -13.72
CA SER A 111 -14.41 36.72 -12.92
C SER A 111 -13.18 37.05 -13.76
N LYS A 112 -12.18 37.70 -13.15
CA LYS A 112 -10.87 37.92 -13.77
C LYS A 112 -9.92 36.71 -13.60
N ALA A 113 -10.33 35.68 -12.87
CA ALA A 113 -9.53 34.48 -12.72
C ALA A 113 -9.27 33.80 -14.07
N ASN A 114 -8.03 33.42 -14.30
CA ASN A 114 -7.61 32.71 -15.52
C ASN A 114 -7.51 31.21 -15.32
N LEU A 115 -7.43 30.74 -14.09
CA LEU A 115 -7.29 29.33 -13.73
C LEU A 115 -8.47 28.85 -12.91
N GLY A 116 -8.91 27.64 -13.19
CA GLY A 116 -9.96 26.98 -12.44
C GLY A 116 -9.56 25.56 -12.07
N VAL A 117 -9.95 25.15 -10.88
CA VAL A 117 -9.82 23.77 -10.40
C VAL A 117 -11.18 23.28 -9.98
N TRP A 118 -11.52 22.08 -10.42
CA TRP A 118 -12.64 21.34 -9.88
C TRP A 118 -12.12 20.15 -9.10
N PHE A 119 -12.64 19.92 -7.88
CA PHE A 119 -12.19 18.86 -7.00
C PHE A 119 -13.34 18.31 -6.15
N ASN A 120 -13.45 16.97 -6.02
CA ASN A 120 -14.46 16.32 -5.19
C ASN A 120 -13.89 15.36 -4.13
N GLY A 121 -12.61 15.50 -3.81
CA GLY A 121 -11.90 14.60 -2.91
C GLY A 121 -11.40 13.30 -3.57
N GLU A 122 -11.87 12.99 -4.78
CA GLU A 122 -11.51 11.78 -5.53
C GLU A 122 -11.06 12.02 -6.96
N GLU A 123 -11.63 13.03 -7.62
CA GLU A 123 -11.30 13.43 -8.98
C GLU A 123 -10.96 14.92 -8.98
N ARG A 124 -10.07 15.33 -9.88
CA ARG A 124 -9.74 16.73 -10.13
C ARG A 124 -9.41 16.97 -11.59
N PHE A 125 -9.62 18.18 -12.04
CA PHE A 125 -9.16 18.68 -13.33
C PHE A 125 -8.92 20.18 -13.26
N TYR A 126 -8.13 20.67 -14.20
CA TYR A 126 -7.65 22.04 -14.24
C TYR A 126 -8.06 22.70 -15.54
N LEU A 127 -8.59 23.93 -15.47
CA LEU A 127 -9.01 24.72 -16.62
C LEU A 127 -8.20 26.00 -16.73
N LEU A 128 -7.75 26.28 -17.94
CA LEU A 128 -7.21 27.58 -18.33
C LEU A 128 -8.26 28.31 -19.18
N LYS A 129 -8.64 29.52 -18.72
CA LYS A 129 -9.47 30.45 -19.48
C LYS A 129 -8.63 31.14 -20.56
N GLN A 130 -9.07 31.07 -21.79
CA GLN A 130 -8.48 31.75 -22.93
C GLN A 130 -9.51 32.68 -23.56
N ASN A 131 -9.15 33.94 -23.75
CA ASN A 131 -9.97 34.90 -24.46
C ASN A 131 -9.52 34.86 -25.94
N THR A 132 -10.44 34.66 -26.83
CA THR A 132 -10.19 34.71 -28.26
C THR A 132 -10.30 36.14 -28.80
N ASP A 133 -9.70 36.42 -29.93
CA ASP A 133 -9.70 37.76 -30.55
C ASP A 133 -11.12 38.27 -30.89
N ASP A 134 -12.08 37.36 -31.06
CA ASP A 134 -13.49 37.64 -31.28
C ASP A 134 -14.30 37.85 -29.97
N GLY A 135 -13.62 37.89 -28.83
CA GLY A 135 -14.22 38.13 -27.52
C GLY A 135 -14.92 36.93 -26.90
N ARG A 136 -14.78 35.73 -27.48
CA ARG A 136 -15.30 34.50 -26.87
C ARG A 136 -14.34 33.98 -25.80
N VAL A 137 -14.92 33.34 -24.78
CA VAL A 137 -14.16 32.64 -23.74
C VAL A 137 -14.12 31.14 -24.07
N LEU A 138 -12.92 30.60 -24.19
CA LEU A 138 -12.67 29.17 -24.34
C LEU A 138 -12.01 28.65 -23.10
N PHE A 139 -12.27 27.39 -22.79
CA PHE A 139 -11.62 26.67 -21.67
C PHE A 139 -10.75 25.57 -22.23
N LYS A 140 -9.47 25.62 -21.93
CA LYS A 140 -8.50 24.56 -22.22
C LYS A 140 -8.25 23.77 -20.96
N GLU A 141 -8.42 22.46 -21.02
CA GLU A 141 -7.95 21.59 -19.93
C GLU A 141 -6.42 21.57 -19.95
N ILE A 142 -5.81 21.78 -18.79
CA ILE A 142 -4.35 21.83 -18.63
C ILE A 142 -3.90 20.74 -17.64
N PRO A 143 -2.64 20.27 -17.73
CA PRO A 143 -2.18 19.14 -16.95
C PRO A 143 -2.04 19.45 -15.45
N ASN A 144 -1.87 20.73 -15.09
CA ASN A 144 -1.70 21.17 -13.71
C ASN A 144 -1.82 22.69 -13.60
N ILE A 145 -1.78 23.22 -12.36
CA ILE A 145 -1.65 24.65 -12.08
C ILE A 145 -0.19 24.99 -11.72
N PRO A 146 0.28 26.24 -11.94
CA PRO A 146 1.62 26.65 -11.55
C PRO A 146 1.75 26.75 -10.03
N LYS A 147 2.95 26.58 -9.51
CA LYS A 147 3.28 26.92 -8.12
C LYS A 147 3.24 28.42 -7.90
N PHE A 148 3.14 28.83 -6.65
CA PHE A 148 3.19 30.25 -6.30
C PHE A 148 4.50 30.90 -6.81
N GLY A 149 4.37 31.97 -7.58
CA GLY A 149 5.50 32.66 -8.20
C GLY A 149 5.99 32.07 -9.52
N GLU A 150 5.47 30.94 -9.98
CA GLU A 150 5.75 30.40 -11.32
C GLU A 150 4.83 31.01 -12.37
N ARG A 151 5.35 31.13 -13.60
CA ARG A 151 4.55 31.54 -14.76
C ARG A 151 3.84 30.34 -15.37
N LEU A 152 2.74 30.61 -16.05
CA LEU A 152 1.93 29.57 -16.70
C LEU A 152 2.73 28.76 -17.73
N GLU A 153 3.64 29.44 -18.46
CA GLU A 153 4.49 28.84 -19.50
C GLU A 153 5.55 27.89 -18.92
N ASP A 154 5.87 28.03 -17.64
CA ASP A 154 6.87 27.21 -16.96
C ASP A 154 6.31 25.84 -16.52
N ILE A 155 4.99 25.60 -16.67
CA ILE A 155 4.37 24.30 -16.39
C ILE A 155 5.07 23.23 -17.23
N GLY A 156 5.66 22.25 -16.56
CA GLY A 156 6.40 21.14 -17.16
C GLY A 156 7.89 21.39 -17.41
N ALA A 157 8.43 22.58 -17.13
CA ALA A 157 9.87 22.82 -17.12
C ALA A 157 10.50 22.56 -15.75
N ILE A 158 10.14 21.43 -15.11
CA ILE A 158 10.45 21.11 -13.71
C ILE A 158 11.85 20.51 -13.62
N LYS A 159 12.73 21.13 -12.82
CA LYS A 159 14.03 20.54 -12.49
C LYS A 159 13.89 19.50 -11.38
N ARG A 160 14.80 18.50 -11.38
CA ARG A 160 14.80 17.47 -10.34
C ARG A 160 14.91 18.07 -8.92
N GLY A 161 15.66 19.16 -8.74
CA GLY A 161 15.83 19.85 -7.46
C GLY A 161 14.59 20.61 -6.98
N ASP A 162 13.63 20.88 -7.86
CA ASP A 162 12.41 21.65 -7.56
C ASP A 162 11.21 20.74 -7.25
N LEU A 163 11.40 19.40 -7.29
CA LEU A 163 10.39 18.43 -6.90
C LEU A 163 10.11 18.52 -5.41
N ILE A 164 8.84 18.43 -5.03
CA ILE A 164 8.39 18.57 -3.63
C ILE A 164 8.11 17.22 -3.00
N VAL A 165 8.45 17.11 -1.71
CA VAL A 165 8.00 16.00 -0.87
C VAL A 165 6.61 16.35 -0.33
N THR A 166 5.64 15.46 -0.50
CA THR A 166 4.25 15.70 -0.05
C THR A 166 3.73 14.54 0.79
N HIS A 167 2.87 14.85 1.74
CA HIS A 167 2.07 13.89 2.50
C HIS A 167 0.72 13.57 1.82
N ASN A 168 0.40 14.24 0.70
CA ASN A 168 -0.88 14.12 0.01
C ASN A 168 -0.93 13.04 -1.07
N LEU A 169 0.10 12.20 -1.21
CA LEU A 169 0.19 11.16 -2.25
C LEU A 169 -1.04 10.25 -2.27
N LYS A 170 -1.59 9.90 -1.12
CA LYS A 170 -2.79 9.06 -1.03
C LYS A 170 -3.98 9.64 -1.78
N SER A 171 -4.25 10.94 -1.65
CA SER A 171 -5.34 11.61 -2.37
C SER A 171 -5.04 11.70 -3.87
N THR A 172 -3.80 11.92 -4.24
CA THR A 172 -3.35 11.95 -5.65
C THR A 172 -3.51 10.59 -6.32
N PHE A 173 -3.07 9.51 -5.67
CA PHE A 173 -3.25 8.16 -6.22
C PHE A 173 -4.73 7.77 -6.32
N LYS A 174 -5.56 8.19 -5.37
CA LYS A 174 -7.01 7.99 -5.42
C LYS A 174 -7.64 8.72 -6.61
N ALA A 175 -7.24 9.98 -6.85
CA ALA A 175 -7.69 10.76 -8.00
C ALA A 175 -7.28 10.10 -9.33
N ILE A 176 -6.03 9.67 -9.45
CA ILE A 176 -5.51 8.95 -10.62
C ILE A 176 -6.35 7.69 -10.88
N ARG A 177 -6.59 6.87 -9.85
CA ARG A 177 -7.37 5.64 -9.99
C ARG A 177 -8.78 5.93 -10.51
N ASN A 178 -9.47 6.88 -9.91
CA ASN A 178 -10.86 7.19 -10.28
C ASN A 178 -10.93 7.76 -11.70
N TYR A 179 -9.96 8.58 -12.09
CA TYR A 179 -9.84 9.04 -13.48
C TYR A 179 -9.68 7.87 -14.46
N LEU A 180 -8.75 6.95 -14.15
CA LEU A 180 -8.49 5.79 -15.01
C LEU A 180 -9.71 4.86 -15.10
N ALA A 181 -10.38 4.59 -13.99
CA ALA A 181 -11.58 3.76 -13.97
C ALA A 181 -12.71 4.34 -14.85
N ALA A 182 -12.78 5.67 -14.97
CA ALA A 182 -13.80 6.36 -15.76
C ALA A 182 -13.40 6.59 -17.23
N ASN A 183 -12.12 6.76 -17.56
CA ASN A 183 -11.68 7.31 -18.82
C ASN A 183 -10.66 6.43 -19.58
N ALA A 184 -9.93 5.52 -18.91
CA ALA A 184 -8.86 4.76 -19.57
C ALA A 184 -9.40 3.82 -20.66
N ILE A 185 -8.76 3.87 -21.81
CA ILE A 185 -9.00 2.97 -22.94
C ILE A 185 -7.89 1.90 -22.96
N GLY A 186 -8.27 0.63 -23.16
CA GLY A 186 -7.33 -0.50 -23.25
C GLY A 186 -6.96 -1.13 -21.89
N ALA A 187 -7.37 -0.53 -20.77
CA ALA A 187 -7.15 -1.07 -19.43
C ALA A 187 -8.41 -0.82 -18.57
N THR A 188 -9.31 -1.79 -18.52
CA THR A 188 -10.61 -1.66 -17.82
C THR A 188 -10.69 -2.49 -16.54
N ARG A 189 -9.74 -3.42 -16.33
CA ARG A 189 -9.68 -4.24 -15.11
C ARG A 189 -8.75 -3.58 -14.10
N ASP A 190 -9.16 -3.55 -12.86
CA ASP A 190 -8.38 -2.95 -11.76
C ASP A 190 -6.95 -3.50 -11.68
N GLU A 191 -6.74 -4.80 -11.92
CA GLU A 191 -5.41 -5.43 -11.98
C GLU A 191 -4.52 -4.83 -13.09
N VAL A 192 -5.09 -4.62 -14.28
CA VAL A 192 -4.36 -4.03 -15.42
C VAL A 192 -4.03 -2.58 -15.12
N LEU A 193 -4.98 -1.83 -14.55
CA LEU A 193 -4.76 -0.43 -14.14
C LEU A 193 -3.65 -0.33 -13.09
N ALA A 194 -3.64 -1.23 -12.09
CA ALA A 194 -2.59 -1.28 -11.07
C ALA A 194 -1.21 -1.57 -11.69
N GLN A 195 -1.15 -2.52 -12.64
CA GLN A 195 0.08 -2.82 -13.34
C GLN A 195 0.59 -1.64 -14.16
N GLN A 196 -0.29 -0.92 -14.85
CA GLN A 196 0.08 0.25 -15.62
C GLN A 196 0.57 1.40 -14.74
N LEU A 197 -0.06 1.62 -13.58
CA LEU A 197 0.42 2.62 -12.63
C LEU A 197 1.80 2.25 -12.09
N ILE A 198 2.07 0.97 -11.78
CA ILE A 198 3.40 0.50 -11.38
C ILE A 198 4.44 0.89 -12.44
N ASN A 199 4.14 0.65 -13.72
CA ASN A 199 5.05 0.99 -14.81
C ASN A 199 5.40 2.49 -14.78
N LEU A 200 4.40 3.36 -14.58
CA LEU A 200 4.59 4.82 -14.55
C LEU A 200 5.27 5.32 -13.28
N ILE A 201 4.97 4.72 -12.12
CA ILE A 201 5.67 5.03 -10.86
C ILE A 201 7.16 4.70 -10.98
N PHE A 202 7.50 3.57 -11.60
CA PHE A 202 8.90 3.23 -11.84
C PHE A 202 9.58 4.17 -12.83
N CYS A 203 8.87 4.67 -13.85
CA CYS A 203 9.37 5.73 -14.71
C CYS A 203 9.71 6.98 -13.90
N LYS A 204 8.81 7.38 -13.01
CA LYS A 204 9.00 8.54 -12.12
C LYS A 204 10.20 8.36 -11.20
N ILE A 205 10.28 7.24 -10.48
CA ILE A 205 11.38 6.93 -9.54
C ILE A 205 12.71 6.85 -10.29
N TYR A 206 12.75 6.21 -11.46
CA TYR A 206 13.95 6.11 -12.28
C TYR A 206 14.44 7.49 -12.71
N ASP A 207 13.53 8.31 -13.22
CA ASP A 207 13.86 9.66 -13.67
C ASP A 207 14.40 10.53 -12.53
N GLU A 208 13.75 10.49 -11.37
CA GLU A 208 14.22 11.19 -10.17
C GLU A 208 15.61 10.74 -9.70
N LYS A 209 15.89 9.43 -9.79
CA LYS A 209 17.13 8.83 -9.30
C LYS A 209 18.34 9.15 -10.20
N TYR A 210 18.10 9.23 -11.52
CA TYR A 210 19.18 9.34 -12.52
C TYR A 210 19.23 10.68 -13.24
N THR A 211 18.38 11.65 -12.86
CA THR A 211 18.43 13.03 -13.35
C THR A 211 19.13 13.93 -12.31
N ASP A 212 20.13 14.69 -12.73
CA ASP A 212 20.82 15.64 -11.85
C ASP A 212 19.87 16.73 -11.36
N LYS A 213 20.08 17.22 -10.12
CA LYS A 213 19.21 18.24 -9.49
C LYS A 213 18.99 19.50 -10.33
N LYS A 214 19.95 19.88 -11.17
CA LYS A 214 19.87 21.07 -12.04
C LYS A 214 19.16 20.83 -13.37
N ASN A 215 18.94 19.56 -13.72
CA ASN A 215 18.35 19.17 -15.02
C ASN A 215 16.85 18.99 -14.92
N ILE A 216 16.17 19.24 -16.05
CA ILE A 216 14.71 19.05 -16.21
C ILE A 216 14.42 17.55 -16.25
N VAL A 217 13.43 17.13 -15.47
CA VAL A 217 12.97 15.73 -15.43
C VAL A 217 12.25 15.36 -16.74
N ARG A 218 12.35 14.10 -17.14
CA ARG A 218 11.64 13.56 -18.32
C ARG A 218 10.19 13.20 -18.00
N PHE A 219 9.90 12.85 -16.76
CA PHE A 219 8.55 12.54 -16.28
C PHE A 219 7.76 13.83 -16.00
N ARG A 220 7.24 14.44 -17.07
CA ARG A 220 6.57 15.74 -17.05
C ARG A 220 5.59 15.90 -18.21
N VAL A 221 4.70 16.87 -18.10
CA VAL A 221 3.80 17.34 -19.18
C VAL A 221 3.91 18.86 -19.26
N GLY A 222 4.25 19.37 -20.42
CA GLY A 222 4.29 20.81 -20.69
C GLY A 222 2.95 21.37 -21.16
N LEU A 223 2.71 22.67 -20.96
CA LEU A 223 1.47 23.35 -21.32
C LEU A 223 1.09 23.21 -22.80
N ASN A 224 2.08 23.23 -23.69
CA ASN A 224 1.88 23.18 -25.15
C ASN A 224 2.30 21.84 -25.77
N GLU A 225 2.52 20.83 -24.94
CA GLU A 225 2.92 19.50 -25.38
C GLU A 225 1.68 18.63 -25.66
N THR A 226 1.70 17.87 -26.74
CA THR A 226 0.63 16.93 -27.07
C THR A 226 0.74 15.66 -26.21
N CYS A 227 -0.39 15.01 -25.95
CA CYS A 227 -0.39 13.73 -25.21
C CYS A 227 0.47 12.66 -25.91
N ALA A 228 0.55 12.66 -27.24
CA ALA A 228 1.39 11.74 -28.00
C ALA A 228 2.89 11.99 -27.79
N GLU A 229 3.33 13.24 -27.69
CA GLU A 229 4.72 13.59 -27.38
C GLU A 229 5.10 13.16 -25.96
N VAL A 230 4.21 13.40 -24.98
CA VAL A 230 4.36 12.91 -23.61
C VAL A 230 4.49 11.39 -23.62
N ARG A 231 3.57 10.70 -24.30
CA ARG A 231 3.58 9.24 -24.42
C ARG A 231 4.91 8.72 -24.98
N SER A 232 5.37 9.26 -26.08
CA SER A 232 6.64 8.86 -26.72
C SER A 232 7.84 9.02 -25.76
N ARG A 233 7.87 10.10 -24.98
CA ARG A 233 8.92 10.33 -23.98
C ARG A 233 8.84 9.33 -22.84
N ILE A 234 7.65 9.02 -22.34
CA ILE A 234 7.43 8.05 -21.26
C ILE A 234 7.76 6.62 -21.71
N ASP A 235 7.43 6.22 -22.95
CA ASP A 235 7.79 4.91 -23.48
C ASP A 235 9.33 4.72 -23.57
N LYS A 236 10.06 5.78 -23.98
CA LYS A 236 11.54 5.76 -23.94
C LYS A 236 12.06 5.63 -22.51
N LEU A 237 11.48 6.37 -21.57
CA LEU A 237 11.83 6.29 -20.16
C LEU A 237 11.54 4.89 -19.60
N PHE A 238 10.41 4.29 -19.95
CA PHE A 238 10.07 2.93 -19.54
C PHE A 238 11.02 1.87 -20.13
N SER A 239 11.54 2.08 -21.31
CA SER A 239 12.58 1.21 -21.88
C SER A 239 13.86 1.21 -21.02
N ASP A 240 14.27 2.39 -20.54
CA ASP A 240 15.41 2.51 -19.60
C ASP A 240 15.10 1.80 -18.26
N VAL A 241 13.88 1.98 -17.75
CA VAL A 241 13.39 1.30 -16.54
C VAL A 241 13.48 -0.23 -16.67
N LYS A 242 12.99 -0.80 -17.77
CA LYS A 242 13.06 -2.25 -18.03
C LYS A 242 14.50 -2.77 -18.05
N THR A 243 15.40 -1.97 -18.59
CA THR A 243 16.83 -2.32 -18.62
C THR A 243 17.45 -2.34 -17.22
N LYS A 244 17.03 -1.42 -16.34
CA LYS A 244 17.57 -1.28 -14.99
C LYS A 244 16.93 -2.23 -13.99
N TYR A 245 15.62 -2.41 -14.06
CA TYR A 245 14.83 -3.22 -13.12
C TYR A 245 14.38 -4.56 -13.74
N LYS A 246 15.33 -5.33 -14.28
CA LYS A 246 15.09 -6.65 -14.93
C LYS A 246 14.42 -7.67 -14.03
N GLU A 247 14.48 -7.48 -12.72
CA GLU A 247 13.86 -8.35 -11.72
C GLU A 247 12.35 -8.10 -11.57
N VAL A 248 11.91 -6.90 -11.90
CA VAL A 248 10.51 -6.47 -11.83
C VAL A 248 9.84 -6.54 -13.19
N PHE A 249 10.57 -6.17 -14.25
CA PHE A 249 10.02 -6.02 -15.60
C PHE A 249 10.67 -6.99 -16.59
N THR A 250 9.85 -7.48 -17.51
CA THR A 250 10.27 -8.28 -18.67
C THR A 250 10.37 -7.40 -19.93
N LYS A 251 10.88 -7.95 -21.02
CA LYS A 251 10.91 -7.22 -22.31
C LYS A 251 9.52 -6.99 -22.88
N GLU A 252 8.59 -7.90 -22.56
CA GLU A 252 7.19 -7.92 -23.02
C GLU A 252 6.32 -6.89 -22.31
N ASP A 253 6.77 -6.37 -21.16
CA ASP A 253 6.03 -5.33 -20.44
C ASP A 253 5.95 -4.04 -21.28
N ILE A 254 4.73 -3.56 -21.49
CA ILE A 254 4.42 -2.34 -22.23
C ILE A 254 3.43 -1.47 -21.45
N ILE A 255 3.43 -0.18 -21.76
CA ILE A 255 2.39 0.72 -21.30
C ILE A 255 1.22 0.58 -22.28
N THR A 256 0.06 0.10 -21.79
CA THR A 256 -1.15 -0.14 -22.60
C THR A 256 -2.20 0.96 -22.46
N LEU A 257 -2.02 1.90 -21.53
CA LEU A 257 -2.90 3.06 -21.37
C LEU A 257 -2.86 3.93 -22.63
N ASP A 258 -3.96 4.58 -22.94
CA ASP A 258 -4.02 5.60 -23.99
C ASP A 258 -3.20 6.85 -23.64
N ASP A 259 -2.88 7.67 -24.65
CA ASP A 259 -2.01 8.83 -24.51
C ASP A 259 -2.56 9.88 -23.51
N ASN A 260 -3.88 10.07 -23.47
CA ASN A 260 -4.51 11.00 -22.53
C ASN A 260 -4.39 10.54 -21.09
N SER A 261 -4.61 9.23 -20.85
CA SER A 261 -4.45 8.62 -19.53
C SER A 261 -3.00 8.70 -19.04
N VAL A 262 -2.02 8.46 -19.92
CA VAL A 262 -0.60 8.61 -19.57
C VAL A 262 -0.28 10.07 -19.25
N ALA A 263 -0.70 11.02 -20.08
CA ALA A 263 -0.45 12.44 -19.85
C ALA A 263 -1.10 12.93 -18.54
N TYR A 264 -2.31 12.45 -18.22
CA TYR A 264 -2.99 12.77 -16.97
C TYR A 264 -2.18 12.30 -15.75
N ILE A 265 -1.77 11.03 -15.73
CA ILE A 265 -0.99 10.48 -14.60
C ILE A 265 0.33 11.25 -14.44
N VAL A 266 1.01 11.51 -15.56
CA VAL A 266 2.27 12.27 -15.53
C VAL A 266 2.04 13.68 -15.00
N GLY A 267 0.98 14.35 -15.42
CA GLY A 267 0.58 15.68 -14.94
C GLY A 267 0.34 15.70 -13.42
N GLU A 268 -0.38 14.71 -12.91
CA GLU A 268 -0.70 14.60 -11.48
C GLU A 268 0.52 14.33 -10.60
N LEU A 269 1.51 13.58 -11.10
CA LEU A 269 2.68 13.18 -10.31
C LEU A 269 3.93 14.03 -10.58
N GLN A 270 3.97 14.84 -11.64
CA GLN A 270 5.19 15.51 -12.11
C GLN A 270 5.88 16.39 -11.05
N ASN A 271 5.11 17.06 -10.20
CA ASN A 271 5.65 17.99 -9.20
C ASN A 271 6.20 17.30 -7.95
N TYR A 272 5.85 16.05 -7.71
CA TYR A 272 6.21 15.35 -6.48
C TYR A 272 7.56 14.64 -6.61
N CYS A 273 8.26 14.54 -5.47
CA CYS A 273 9.44 13.71 -5.30
C CYS A 273 9.03 12.42 -4.59
N LEU A 274 9.06 11.29 -5.30
CA LEU A 274 8.71 10.00 -4.72
C LEU A 274 9.89 9.34 -3.99
N ILE A 275 11.11 9.61 -4.41
CA ILE A 275 12.31 9.02 -3.78
C ILE A 275 12.54 9.59 -2.38
N ASP A 276 12.34 10.89 -2.20
CA ASP A 276 12.57 11.58 -0.94
C ASP A 276 11.29 11.61 -0.06
N ALA A 277 10.15 11.12 -0.59
CA ALA A 277 8.94 10.92 0.22
C ALA A 277 9.21 9.91 1.34
N GLU A 278 8.59 10.12 2.50
CA GLU A 278 8.62 9.11 3.55
C GLU A 278 8.13 7.78 2.97
N ARG A 279 8.93 6.72 3.12
CA ARG A 279 8.67 5.41 2.51
C ARG A 279 7.30 4.87 2.89
N ASP A 280 6.85 5.15 4.10
CA ASP A 280 5.52 4.76 4.58
C ASP A 280 4.40 5.49 3.84
N VAL A 281 4.56 6.78 3.54
CA VAL A 281 3.57 7.57 2.79
C VAL A 281 3.43 7.06 1.36
N LEU A 282 4.55 6.76 0.70
CA LEU A 282 4.52 6.20 -0.66
C LEU A 282 3.92 4.79 -0.66
N ALA A 283 4.29 3.98 0.32
CA ALA A 283 3.77 2.64 0.50
C ALA A 283 2.26 2.65 0.74
N ASP A 284 1.77 3.53 1.60
CA ASP A 284 0.33 3.68 1.90
C ASP A 284 -0.47 4.16 0.70
N ALA A 285 0.10 5.09 -0.08
CA ALA A 285 -0.51 5.55 -1.31
C ALA A 285 -0.62 4.42 -2.33
N PHE A 286 0.46 3.67 -2.52
CA PHE A 286 0.54 2.54 -3.42
C PHE A 286 -0.43 1.42 -3.03
N GLU A 287 -0.50 1.07 -1.75
CA GLU A 287 -1.43 0.07 -1.23
C GLU A 287 -2.89 0.48 -1.42
N THR A 288 -3.23 1.75 -1.19
CA THR A 288 -4.59 2.26 -1.43
C THR A 288 -5.05 2.02 -2.88
N PHE A 289 -4.12 2.07 -3.84
CA PHE A 289 -4.41 1.77 -5.23
C PHE A 289 -4.56 0.27 -5.48
N ILE A 290 -3.67 -0.54 -4.89
CA ILE A 290 -3.64 -1.99 -5.08
C ILE A 290 -4.79 -2.70 -4.37
N ASP A 291 -5.20 -2.26 -3.19
CA ASP A 291 -6.32 -2.85 -2.42
C ASP A 291 -7.60 -2.95 -3.25
N HIS A 292 -7.82 -2.00 -4.14
CA HIS A 292 -8.97 -2.05 -5.05
C HIS A 292 -8.78 -3.06 -6.19
N ALA A 293 -7.57 -3.19 -6.71
CA ALA A 293 -7.26 -4.18 -7.75
C ALA A 293 -7.41 -5.61 -7.23
N LEU A 294 -7.10 -5.83 -5.95
CA LEU A 294 -7.19 -7.14 -5.31
C LEU A 294 -8.62 -7.54 -4.91
N LYS A 295 -9.52 -6.58 -4.69
CA LYS A 295 -10.93 -6.86 -4.32
C LYS A 295 -11.75 -7.55 -5.42
N GLY A 296 -11.30 -7.52 -6.68
CA GLY A 296 -11.95 -8.16 -7.83
C GLY A 296 -11.50 -9.61 -8.10
N GLY A 297 -10.44 -10.10 -7.47
CA GLY A 297 -9.85 -11.42 -7.74
C GLY A 297 -10.55 -12.57 -7.02
N GLN A 298 -10.77 -13.69 -7.72
CA GLN A 298 -11.38 -14.89 -7.12
C GLN A 298 -10.40 -15.61 -6.17
N GLY A 299 -10.71 -15.60 -4.86
CA GLY A 299 -10.08 -16.50 -3.87
C GLY A 299 -8.73 -16.08 -3.32
N GLN A 300 -8.27 -14.87 -3.58
CA GLN A 300 -7.04 -14.31 -2.98
C GLN A 300 -7.43 -13.37 -1.84
N PHE A 301 -6.96 -13.68 -0.63
CA PHE A 301 -7.32 -12.95 0.58
C PHE A 301 -6.15 -12.07 1.00
N PHE A 302 -6.38 -10.77 1.03
CA PHE A 302 -5.46 -9.83 1.64
C PHE A 302 -5.52 -9.97 3.17
N THR A 303 -4.36 -10.06 3.81
CA THR A 303 -4.29 -10.11 5.28
C THR A 303 -4.37 -8.69 5.83
N PRO A 304 -5.34 -8.37 6.70
CA PRO A 304 -5.45 -7.03 7.29
C PRO A 304 -4.16 -6.58 7.97
N ARG A 305 -3.84 -5.30 7.85
CA ARG A 305 -2.58 -4.72 8.37
C ARG A 305 -2.37 -4.94 9.86
N ASN A 306 -3.42 -4.81 10.67
CA ASN A 306 -3.34 -5.06 12.10
C ASN A 306 -2.94 -6.50 12.42
N VAL A 307 -3.46 -7.49 11.65
CA VAL A 307 -3.06 -8.91 11.75
C VAL A 307 -1.59 -9.09 11.35
N VAL A 308 -1.18 -8.52 10.21
CA VAL A 308 0.21 -8.59 9.74
C VAL A 308 1.16 -8.01 10.77
N LYS A 309 0.87 -6.80 11.27
CA LYS A 309 1.68 -6.11 12.28
C LYS A 309 1.78 -6.92 13.57
N MET A 310 0.65 -7.40 14.09
CA MET A 310 0.62 -8.23 15.29
C MET A 310 1.51 -9.48 15.14
N MET A 311 1.38 -10.21 14.02
CA MET A 311 2.18 -11.42 13.78
C MET A 311 3.69 -11.12 13.68
N VAL A 312 4.07 -10.03 13.03
CA VAL A 312 5.47 -9.58 12.93
C VAL A 312 6.00 -9.19 14.32
N GLU A 313 5.26 -8.39 15.08
CA GLU A 313 5.65 -7.94 16.42
C GLU A 313 5.81 -9.09 17.42
N ILE A 314 5.00 -10.17 17.31
CA ILE A 314 5.11 -11.36 18.14
C ILE A 314 6.34 -12.19 17.77
N LEU A 315 6.60 -12.38 16.46
CA LEU A 315 7.79 -13.11 16.03
C LEU A 315 9.08 -12.33 16.18
N ASP A 316 9.01 -11.00 16.32
CA ASP A 316 10.12 -10.11 16.63
C ASP A 316 11.38 -10.38 15.77
N PRO A 317 11.29 -10.28 14.42
CA PRO A 317 12.43 -10.51 13.54
C PRO A 317 13.53 -9.44 13.75
N ASP A 318 14.79 -9.86 13.54
CA ASP A 318 15.97 -9.01 13.68
C ASP A 318 16.81 -9.00 12.38
N ASP A 319 17.86 -8.19 12.31
CA ASP A 319 18.71 -7.99 11.13
C ASP A 319 19.52 -9.23 10.72
N ASP A 320 19.69 -10.22 11.61
CA ASP A 320 20.31 -11.51 11.34
C ASP A 320 19.30 -12.63 11.00
N ASP A 321 18.01 -12.36 11.03
CA ASP A 321 16.96 -13.34 10.75
C ASP A 321 16.66 -13.46 9.24
N MET A 322 16.71 -14.71 8.74
CA MET A 322 16.20 -15.04 7.40
C MET A 322 14.67 -15.19 7.47
N VAL A 323 13.95 -14.25 6.87
CA VAL A 323 12.48 -14.18 6.88
C VAL A 323 11.92 -14.63 5.54
N ILE A 324 10.90 -15.49 5.54
CA ILE A 324 10.18 -15.89 4.33
C ILE A 324 8.67 -15.91 4.53
N ASP A 325 7.97 -15.46 3.48
CA ASP A 325 6.55 -15.76 3.27
C ASP A 325 6.40 -16.63 2.02
N PRO A 326 6.07 -17.93 2.16
CA PRO A 326 5.93 -18.85 1.02
C PRO A 326 4.59 -18.70 0.27
N ALA A 327 3.70 -17.79 0.66
CA ALA A 327 2.47 -17.43 -0.05
C ALA A 327 2.26 -15.91 0.05
N CYS A 328 3.27 -15.14 -0.44
CA CYS A 328 3.44 -13.75 -0.06
C CYS A 328 2.39 -12.79 -0.62
N GLY A 329 1.60 -13.21 -1.61
CA GLY A 329 0.63 -12.34 -2.25
C GLY A 329 1.28 -11.04 -2.73
N SER A 330 0.71 -9.91 -2.39
CA SER A 330 1.26 -8.57 -2.67
C SER A 330 2.43 -8.17 -1.76
N GLY A 331 2.86 -9.02 -0.84
CA GLY A 331 4.05 -8.80 0.00
C GLY A 331 3.80 -8.26 1.39
N GLY A 332 2.57 -8.30 1.91
CA GLY A 332 2.22 -7.69 3.20
C GLY A 332 3.16 -8.08 4.35
N PHE A 333 3.39 -9.38 4.59
CA PHE A 333 4.27 -9.84 5.66
C PHE A 333 5.74 -9.49 5.45
N ILE A 334 6.26 -9.64 4.22
CA ILE A 334 7.67 -9.37 3.94
C ILE A 334 8.00 -7.89 4.06
N ILE A 335 7.08 -7.02 3.67
CA ILE A 335 7.22 -5.57 3.76
C ILE A 335 7.17 -5.10 5.22
N GLU A 336 6.18 -5.59 5.98
CA GLU A 336 6.07 -5.23 7.39
C GLU A 336 7.24 -5.76 8.21
N SER A 337 7.72 -6.98 7.92
CA SER A 337 8.94 -7.51 8.53
C SER A 337 10.16 -6.62 8.24
N LEU A 338 10.31 -6.16 7.00
CA LEU A 338 11.40 -5.26 6.63
C LEU A 338 11.31 -3.91 7.35
N ARG A 339 10.10 -3.31 7.45
CA ARG A 339 9.88 -2.08 8.22
C ARG A 339 10.22 -2.25 9.69
N TYR A 340 9.78 -3.35 10.27
CA TYR A 340 10.02 -3.67 11.68
C TYR A 340 11.52 -3.80 11.97
N ILE A 341 12.26 -4.55 11.15
CA ILE A 341 13.72 -4.70 11.26
C ILE A 341 14.42 -3.37 11.06
N TRP A 342 14.03 -2.58 10.06
CA TRP A 342 14.62 -1.27 9.79
C TRP A 342 14.45 -0.28 10.95
N ASN A 343 13.31 -0.31 11.63
CA ASN A 343 13.10 0.52 12.82
C ASN A 343 14.05 0.10 13.95
N LYS A 344 14.29 -1.19 14.14
CA LYS A 344 15.29 -1.69 15.09
C LYS A 344 16.70 -1.25 14.72
N ILE A 345 17.08 -1.37 13.44
CA ILE A 345 18.39 -0.92 12.92
C ILE A 345 18.60 0.56 13.22
N VAL A 346 17.62 1.41 12.89
CA VAL A 346 17.72 2.86 13.13
C VAL A 346 17.97 3.16 14.60
N ASN A 347 17.17 2.57 15.49
CA ASN A 347 17.28 2.83 16.93
C ASN A 347 18.62 2.32 17.48
N ARG A 348 18.98 1.06 17.17
CA ARG A 348 20.19 0.42 17.67
C ARG A 348 21.47 1.12 17.18
N TYR A 349 21.57 1.39 15.88
CA TYR A 349 22.82 1.89 15.30
C TYR A 349 23.01 3.39 15.45
N LYS A 350 21.93 4.17 15.59
CA LYS A 350 22.03 5.58 16.04
C LYS A 350 22.60 5.70 17.44
N GLU A 351 22.17 4.82 18.37
CA GLU A 351 22.74 4.77 19.72
C GLU A 351 24.23 4.36 19.72
N MET A 352 24.66 3.57 18.73
CA MET A 352 26.06 3.20 18.52
C MET A 352 26.89 4.27 17.79
N GLY A 353 26.27 5.38 17.36
CA GLY A 353 26.95 6.50 16.69
C GLY A 353 27.18 6.33 15.19
N TRP A 354 26.46 5.39 14.53
CA TRP A 354 26.55 5.22 13.08
C TRP A 354 25.95 6.41 12.34
N SER A 355 26.56 6.75 11.20
CA SER A 355 26.04 7.77 10.29
C SER A 355 24.76 7.30 9.57
N ASP A 356 23.95 8.25 9.10
CA ASP A 356 22.74 7.91 8.32
C ASP A 356 23.07 7.11 7.04
N MET A 357 24.29 7.29 6.48
CA MET A 357 24.74 6.53 5.30
C MET A 357 25.01 5.06 5.64
N GLU A 358 25.73 4.78 6.73
CA GLU A 358 26.00 3.42 7.19
C GLU A 358 24.70 2.69 7.56
N ILE A 359 23.78 3.38 8.22
CA ILE A 359 22.44 2.85 8.54
C ILE A 359 21.66 2.54 7.24
N LEU A 360 21.75 3.37 6.23
CA LEU A 360 21.11 3.13 4.93
C LEU A 360 21.70 1.91 4.22
N GLU A 361 23.01 1.75 4.23
CA GLU A 361 23.70 0.58 3.66
C GLU A 361 23.27 -0.71 4.34
N GLU A 362 23.19 -0.72 5.68
CA GLU A 362 22.71 -1.88 6.45
C GLU A 362 21.25 -2.22 6.12
N LYS A 363 20.38 -1.21 6.03
CA LYS A 363 18.97 -1.41 5.62
C LYS A 363 18.86 -2.08 4.25
N ILE A 364 19.67 -1.65 3.29
CA ILE A 364 19.73 -2.22 1.93
C ILE A 364 20.24 -3.64 1.98
N ASP A 365 21.25 -3.91 2.78
CA ASP A 365 21.87 -5.23 2.91
C ASP A 365 20.89 -6.25 3.50
N VAL A 366 20.18 -5.89 4.56
CA VAL A 366 19.12 -6.71 5.17
C VAL A 366 17.99 -6.99 4.17
N ALA A 367 17.51 -5.98 3.43
CA ALA A 367 16.47 -6.17 2.42
C ALA A 367 16.88 -7.20 1.36
N ASN A 368 18.14 -7.17 0.93
CA ASN A 368 18.68 -8.07 -0.09
C ASN A 368 18.96 -9.49 0.42
N LYS A 369 19.48 -9.62 1.63
CA LYS A 369 19.95 -10.88 2.18
C LYS A 369 18.88 -11.63 2.96
N CYS A 370 18.08 -10.93 3.74
CA CYS A 370 17.27 -11.51 4.81
C CYS A 370 15.81 -11.76 4.41
N ILE A 371 15.25 -11.01 3.46
CA ILE A 371 13.81 -11.06 3.14
C ILE A 371 13.55 -11.86 1.86
N ARG A 372 12.62 -12.84 1.96
CA ARG A 372 12.19 -13.68 0.84
C ARG A 372 10.66 -13.76 0.77
N GLY A 373 10.14 -13.87 -0.45
CA GLY A 373 8.72 -14.14 -0.72
C GLY A 373 8.56 -15.05 -1.92
N ILE A 374 7.57 -15.92 -1.88
CA ILE A 374 7.17 -16.75 -3.03
C ILE A 374 5.68 -16.58 -3.24
N ASP A 375 5.27 -16.36 -4.48
CA ASP A 375 3.87 -16.48 -4.88
C ASP A 375 3.78 -17.05 -6.30
N LYS A 376 2.78 -17.91 -6.55
CA LYS A 376 2.57 -18.51 -7.87
C LYS A 376 1.88 -17.57 -8.85
N ASP A 377 1.20 -16.54 -8.34
CA ASP A 377 0.53 -15.55 -9.15
C ASP A 377 1.52 -14.51 -9.67
N TYR A 378 1.61 -14.40 -10.99
CA TYR A 378 2.55 -13.48 -11.64
C TYR A 378 2.27 -12.01 -11.26
N PHE A 379 1.01 -11.62 -11.22
CA PHE A 379 0.62 -10.24 -10.90
C PHE A 379 0.96 -9.88 -9.45
N LEU A 380 0.61 -10.74 -8.49
CA LEU A 380 0.92 -10.53 -7.08
C LEU A 380 2.42 -10.52 -6.81
N SER A 381 3.16 -11.48 -7.36
CA SER A 381 4.61 -11.51 -7.22
C SER A 381 5.28 -10.27 -7.82
N LYS A 382 4.74 -9.72 -8.92
CA LYS A 382 5.20 -8.47 -9.53
C LYS A 382 4.93 -7.26 -8.63
N ILE A 383 3.74 -7.20 -8.01
CA ILE A 383 3.41 -6.17 -7.02
C ILE A 383 4.38 -6.23 -5.84
N ALA A 384 4.59 -7.40 -5.26
CA ALA A 384 5.50 -7.58 -4.13
C ALA A 384 6.94 -7.17 -4.49
N LYS A 385 7.43 -7.54 -5.69
CA LYS A 385 8.74 -7.09 -6.21
C LYS A 385 8.80 -5.57 -6.35
N ALA A 386 7.77 -4.97 -6.93
CA ALA A 386 7.69 -3.52 -7.10
C ALA A 386 7.71 -2.81 -5.75
N TYR A 387 6.94 -3.31 -4.80
CA TYR A 387 6.89 -2.77 -3.45
C TYR A 387 8.24 -2.84 -2.74
N MET A 388 8.91 -3.99 -2.78
CA MET A 388 10.26 -4.17 -2.23
C MET A 388 11.28 -3.24 -2.90
N ALA A 389 11.19 -3.03 -4.21
CA ALA A 389 12.07 -2.11 -4.95
C ALA A 389 11.84 -0.64 -4.57
N ILE A 390 10.59 -0.23 -4.35
CA ILE A 390 10.22 1.11 -3.87
C ILE A 390 10.75 1.34 -2.45
N MET A 391 10.65 0.35 -1.57
CA MET A 391 11.18 0.42 -0.21
C MET A 391 12.71 0.52 -0.15
N GLY A 392 13.42 0.39 -1.27
CA GLY A 392 14.83 0.74 -1.34
C GLY A 392 15.82 -0.38 -1.46
N ASP A 393 15.41 -1.52 -1.89
CA ASP A 393 16.11 -2.50 -2.68
C ASP A 393 15.92 -3.98 -2.36
N GLY A 394 14.71 -4.45 -2.56
CA GLY A 394 14.50 -5.90 -2.66
C GLY A 394 14.88 -6.47 -4.01
N LYS A 395 16.10 -6.25 -4.51
CA LYS A 395 16.57 -6.85 -5.76
C LYS A 395 16.55 -8.37 -5.69
N GLY A 396 15.40 -8.98 -5.98
CA GLY A 396 15.32 -10.40 -6.19
C GLY A 396 15.03 -11.25 -4.95
N GLY A 397 14.43 -10.68 -3.90
CA GLY A 397 13.93 -11.45 -2.74
C GLY A 397 12.57 -12.11 -2.97
N VAL A 398 11.82 -11.73 -4.02
CA VAL A 398 10.50 -12.27 -4.34
C VAL A 398 10.55 -13.11 -5.62
N PHE A 399 9.91 -14.27 -5.60
CA PHE A 399 9.93 -15.26 -6.69
C PHE A 399 8.51 -15.63 -7.12
N CYS A 400 8.30 -15.73 -8.44
CA CYS A 400 7.04 -16.21 -9.01
C CYS A 400 7.16 -17.72 -9.22
N GLU A 401 6.77 -18.51 -8.21
CA GLU A 401 6.89 -19.97 -8.18
C GLU A 401 5.73 -20.58 -7.39
N ASP A 402 5.44 -21.84 -7.65
CA ASP A 402 4.56 -22.61 -6.76
C ASP A 402 5.38 -23.14 -5.56
N SER A 403 5.15 -22.54 -4.39
CA SER A 403 5.84 -22.93 -3.14
C SER A 403 5.63 -24.39 -2.76
N LEU A 404 4.52 -25.01 -3.19
CA LEU A 404 4.21 -26.40 -2.91
C LEU A 404 4.86 -27.37 -3.92
N GLU A 405 5.49 -26.86 -4.97
CA GLU A 405 6.23 -27.66 -5.94
C GLU A 405 7.55 -28.15 -5.35
N ARG A 406 8.15 -29.15 -5.97
CA ARG A 406 9.49 -29.63 -5.63
C ARG A 406 10.53 -28.54 -5.90
N PRO A 407 11.51 -28.31 -5.02
CA PRO A 407 12.55 -27.30 -5.26
C PRO A 407 13.31 -27.47 -6.57
N GLU A 408 13.47 -28.72 -7.03
CA GLU A 408 14.14 -29.04 -8.30
C GLU A 408 13.39 -28.48 -9.52
N ASN A 409 12.09 -28.25 -9.39
CA ASN A 409 11.23 -27.70 -10.45
C ASN A 409 11.17 -26.18 -10.44
N TRP A 410 11.73 -25.52 -9.42
CA TRP A 410 11.83 -24.06 -9.38
C TRP A 410 12.88 -23.56 -10.37
N SER A 411 12.79 -22.30 -10.76
CA SER A 411 13.84 -21.67 -11.56
C SER A 411 15.20 -21.72 -10.86
N SER A 412 16.28 -21.77 -11.63
CA SER A 412 17.65 -21.80 -11.08
C SER A 412 17.93 -20.63 -10.13
N LYS A 413 17.32 -19.47 -10.39
CA LYS A 413 17.41 -18.30 -9.53
C LYS A 413 16.78 -18.55 -8.16
N THR A 414 15.59 -19.14 -8.12
CA THR A 414 14.90 -19.48 -6.87
C THR A 414 15.69 -20.53 -6.09
N GLN A 415 16.17 -21.57 -6.78
CA GLN A 415 16.98 -22.62 -6.17
C GLN A 415 18.28 -22.12 -5.50
N THR A 416 18.89 -21.05 -6.02
CA THR A 416 20.09 -20.44 -5.40
C THR A 416 19.82 -19.57 -4.19
N LYS A 417 18.57 -19.23 -3.92
CA LYS A 417 18.18 -18.24 -2.88
C LYS A 417 17.27 -18.79 -1.80
N ILE A 418 16.63 -19.93 -2.05
CA ILE A 418 15.67 -20.55 -1.14
C ILE A 418 16.03 -22.02 -0.95
N HIS A 419 16.44 -22.37 0.28
CA HIS A 419 16.76 -23.74 0.66
C HIS A 419 15.95 -24.14 1.91
N PHE A 420 15.69 -25.43 2.02
CA PHE A 420 15.03 -25.96 3.20
C PHE A 420 15.96 -25.89 4.42
N GLY A 421 15.42 -25.48 5.56
CA GLY A 421 16.16 -25.39 6.80
C GLY A 421 16.98 -24.10 6.97
N ASP A 422 16.86 -23.11 6.09
CA ASP A 422 17.62 -21.86 6.17
C ASP A 422 16.92 -20.73 6.93
N PHE A 423 15.59 -20.77 6.99
CA PHE A 423 14.81 -19.64 7.49
C PHE A 423 14.61 -19.69 9.00
N SER A 424 14.86 -18.57 9.66
CA SER A 424 14.61 -18.39 11.08
C SER A 424 13.19 -17.90 11.37
N VAL A 425 12.54 -17.25 10.42
CA VAL A 425 11.18 -16.71 10.55
C VAL A 425 10.34 -17.04 9.34
N VAL A 426 9.16 -17.61 9.56
CA VAL A 426 8.13 -17.81 8.56
C VAL A 426 6.87 -17.09 8.99
N LEU A 427 6.34 -16.23 8.12
CA LEU A 427 5.07 -15.53 8.30
C LEU A 427 4.24 -15.78 7.07
N THR A 428 3.01 -16.27 7.20
CA THR A 428 2.21 -16.55 6.02
C THR A 428 0.71 -16.65 6.29
N ASN A 429 -0.08 -16.27 5.32
CA ASN A 429 -1.50 -16.56 5.21
C ASN A 429 -1.72 -17.36 3.91
N PRO A 430 -1.56 -18.68 3.94
CA PRO A 430 -1.67 -19.49 2.74
C PRO A 430 -3.10 -19.52 2.20
N PRO A 431 -3.31 -19.78 0.90
CA PRO A 431 -4.63 -20.00 0.37
C PRO A 431 -5.30 -21.19 1.06
N PHE A 432 -6.57 -21.04 1.42
CA PHE A 432 -7.34 -22.11 2.05
C PHE A 432 -8.66 -22.37 1.34
N GLY A 433 -9.10 -23.62 1.46
CA GLY A 433 -10.36 -24.10 0.92
C GLY A 433 -10.24 -25.42 0.18
N SER A 434 -11.30 -26.21 0.27
CA SER A 434 -11.39 -27.51 -0.42
C SER A 434 -11.70 -27.38 -1.92
N LYS A 435 -12.02 -26.18 -2.39
CA LYS A 435 -12.38 -25.92 -3.80
C LYS A 435 -11.17 -25.81 -4.72
N ILE A 436 -9.96 -25.58 -4.18
CA ILE A 436 -8.71 -25.44 -4.92
C ILE A 436 -7.67 -26.46 -4.41
N PRO A 437 -7.97 -27.77 -4.44
CA PRO A 437 -7.07 -28.77 -3.89
C PRO A 437 -5.78 -28.86 -4.71
N VAL A 438 -4.70 -29.18 -4.01
CA VAL A 438 -3.42 -29.53 -4.65
C VAL A 438 -3.50 -30.98 -5.11
N THR A 439 -3.09 -31.21 -6.35
CA THR A 439 -3.09 -32.52 -7.01
C THR A 439 -1.71 -32.81 -7.61
N GLY A 440 -1.51 -34.04 -8.08
CA GLY A 440 -0.28 -34.47 -8.68
C GLY A 440 0.56 -35.35 -7.72
N GLU A 441 0.75 -36.61 -8.10
CA GLU A 441 1.41 -37.62 -7.26
C GLU A 441 2.82 -37.20 -6.86
N ASP A 442 3.61 -36.72 -7.81
CA ASP A 442 5.00 -36.29 -7.55
C ASP A 442 5.08 -35.08 -6.63
N LYS A 443 4.13 -34.17 -6.73
CA LYS A 443 4.02 -33.03 -5.84
C LYS A 443 3.61 -33.47 -4.42
N LEU A 444 2.63 -34.33 -4.30
CA LEU A 444 2.09 -34.78 -3.01
C LEU A 444 3.04 -35.71 -2.25
N LYS A 445 3.83 -36.54 -2.95
CA LYS A 445 4.79 -37.48 -2.32
C LYS A 445 5.80 -36.81 -1.38
N GLN A 446 6.11 -35.54 -1.58
CA GLN A 446 7.06 -34.83 -0.71
C GLN A 446 6.48 -34.43 0.66
N TYR A 447 5.16 -34.64 0.87
CA TYR A 447 4.46 -34.27 2.10
C TYR A 447 3.92 -35.48 2.85
N GLU A 448 4.25 -35.56 4.12
CA GLU A 448 3.67 -36.55 5.03
C GLU A 448 2.17 -36.30 5.22
N LEU A 449 1.78 -35.01 5.36
CA LEU A 449 0.40 -34.60 5.54
C LEU A 449 -0.49 -34.84 4.31
N ALA A 450 0.09 -35.08 3.14
CA ALA A 450 -0.64 -35.46 1.92
C ALA A 450 -1.12 -36.92 1.90
N HIS A 451 -0.93 -37.66 2.98
CA HIS A 451 -1.43 -39.04 3.08
C HIS A 451 -2.79 -39.08 3.75
N LYS A 452 -3.56 -40.14 3.48
CA LYS A 452 -4.75 -40.44 4.27
C LYS A 452 -4.34 -40.94 5.64
N TRP A 453 -5.08 -40.53 6.66
CA TRP A 453 -4.79 -40.89 8.04
C TRP A 453 -5.99 -41.56 8.67
N LYS A 454 -5.75 -42.57 9.49
CA LYS A 454 -6.76 -43.31 10.24
C LYS A 454 -6.50 -43.21 11.72
N ASN A 455 -7.48 -42.77 12.49
CA ASN A 455 -7.38 -42.77 13.96
C ASN A 455 -7.39 -44.22 14.47
N LYS A 456 -6.45 -44.54 15.35
CA LYS A 456 -6.42 -45.83 16.06
C LYS A 456 -7.44 -45.77 17.20
N LYS A 457 -8.50 -46.59 17.05
CA LYS A 457 -9.61 -46.65 18.03
C LYS A 457 -9.09 -46.76 19.46
N GLY A 458 -9.60 -45.91 20.37
CA GLY A 458 -9.24 -45.91 21.78
C GLY A 458 -7.91 -45.24 22.13
N THR A 459 -7.26 -44.60 21.20
CA THR A 459 -6.01 -43.84 21.38
C THR A 459 -6.09 -42.47 20.70
N ASN A 460 -5.16 -41.59 21.05
CA ASN A 460 -4.95 -40.35 20.31
C ASN A 460 -3.95 -40.52 19.13
N ASP A 461 -3.70 -41.77 18.71
CA ASP A 461 -2.73 -42.11 17.67
C ASP A 461 -3.38 -42.20 16.29
N TRP A 462 -2.59 -41.82 15.31
CA TRP A 462 -2.97 -41.83 13.90
C TRP A 462 -2.02 -42.68 13.10
N GLU A 463 -2.57 -43.52 12.22
CA GLU A 463 -1.82 -44.35 11.30
C GLU A 463 -1.80 -43.74 9.90
N LYS A 464 -0.61 -43.61 9.35
CA LYS A 464 -0.40 -43.12 7.99
C LYS A 464 -0.80 -44.22 7.00
N MET A 465 -1.70 -43.85 6.09
CA MET A 465 -2.22 -44.72 5.04
C MET A 465 -1.60 -44.37 3.66
N LYS A 466 -2.27 -44.77 2.59
CA LYS A 466 -1.86 -44.45 1.21
C LYS A 466 -1.85 -42.92 0.96
N LEU A 467 -1.09 -42.52 -0.06
CA LEU A 467 -1.08 -41.16 -0.57
C LEU A 467 -2.50 -40.72 -0.98
N ALA A 468 -2.90 -39.51 -0.65
CA ALA A 468 -4.14 -38.95 -1.11
C ALA A 468 -4.03 -38.50 -2.58
N GLU A 469 -5.14 -38.53 -3.31
CA GLU A 469 -5.19 -38.07 -4.71
C GLU A 469 -5.15 -36.52 -4.77
N LYS A 470 -5.59 -35.89 -3.71
CA LYS A 470 -5.63 -34.43 -3.56
C LYS A 470 -5.62 -34.06 -2.07
N GLU A 471 -5.06 -32.89 -1.77
CA GLU A 471 -5.05 -32.34 -0.41
C GLU A 471 -5.29 -30.80 -0.43
N ALA A 472 -5.81 -30.27 0.67
CA ALA A 472 -6.05 -28.85 0.82
C ALA A 472 -4.73 -28.07 0.98
N PRO A 473 -4.55 -26.95 0.28
CA PRO A 473 -3.27 -26.23 0.26
C PRO A 473 -2.81 -25.82 1.67
N GLN A 474 -3.68 -25.31 2.51
CA GLN A 474 -3.33 -24.89 3.88
C GLN A 474 -2.70 -26.01 4.73
N ILE A 475 -3.08 -27.26 4.48
CA ILE A 475 -2.50 -28.42 5.19
C ILE A 475 -1.06 -28.65 4.73
N LEU A 476 -0.82 -28.58 3.44
CA LEU A 476 0.52 -28.76 2.87
C LEU A 476 1.44 -27.58 3.23
N PHE A 477 0.91 -26.37 3.34
CA PHE A 477 1.69 -25.22 3.75
C PHE A 477 2.21 -25.34 5.21
N ILE A 478 1.50 -26.00 6.11
CA ILE A 478 2.02 -26.30 7.46
C ILE A 478 3.33 -27.09 7.37
N GLU A 479 3.36 -28.11 6.53
CA GLU A 479 4.56 -28.93 6.35
C GLU A 479 5.63 -28.21 5.51
N ARG A 480 5.25 -27.45 4.49
CA ARG A 480 6.21 -26.62 3.72
C ARG A 480 6.91 -25.59 4.61
N CYS A 481 6.20 -24.92 5.47
CA CYS A 481 6.78 -24.00 6.45
C CYS A 481 7.74 -24.73 7.42
N TYR A 482 7.38 -25.95 7.86
CA TYR A 482 8.31 -26.78 8.66
C TYR A 482 9.59 -27.10 7.88
N GLN A 483 9.50 -27.44 6.58
CA GLN A 483 10.66 -27.75 5.75
C GLN A 483 11.56 -26.51 5.56
N LEU A 484 10.98 -25.33 5.39
CA LEU A 484 11.72 -24.06 5.20
C LEU A 484 12.44 -23.62 6.48
N LEU A 485 11.87 -23.84 7.66
CA LEU A 485 12.42 -23.42 8.93
C LEU A 485 13.70 -24.17 9.30
N LYS A 486 14.71 -23.47 9.80
CA LYS A 486 15.82 -24.05 10.55
C LYS A 486 15.36 -24.52 11.94
N PHE A 487 16.12 -25.37 12.60
CA PHE A 487 15.89 -25.64 14.02
C PHE A 487 16.09 -24.36 14.85
N GLY A 488 15.23 -24.16 15.84
CA GLY A 488 15.13 -22.89 16.59
C GLY A 488 14.32 -21.81 15.88
N GLY A 489 14.02 -21.97 14.60
CA GLY A 489 13.20 -21.04 13.82
C GLY A 489 11.74 -21.02 14.27
N ARG A 490 11.06 -19.92 14.01
CA ARG A 490 9.70 -19.63 14.47
C ARG A 490 8.76 -19.29 13.32
N MET A 491 7.50 -19.63 13.46
CA MET A 491 6.47 -19.44 12.45
C MET A 491 5.20 -18.85 13.06
N ALA A 492 4.57 -17.93 12.31
CA ALA A 492 3.18 -17.54 12.50
C ALA A 492 2.41 -17.80 11.19
N ILE A 493 1.34 -18.58 11.28
CA ILE A 493 0.54 -19.00 10.14
C ILE A 493 -0.96 -18.80 10.43
N VAL A 494 -1.67 -18.22 9.48
CA VAL A 494 -3.14 -18.10 9.53
C VAL A 494 -3.75 -19.40 9.02
N LEU A 495 -4.66 -19.99 9.79
CA LEU A 495 -5.31 -21.26 9.43
C LEU A 495 -6.82 -21.21 9.70
N PRO A 496 -7.64 -21.90 8.91
CA PRO A 496 -9.05 -22.09 9.22
C PRO A 496 -9.25 -22.84 10.55
N ASP A 497 -10.25 -22.44 11.34
CA ASP A 497 -10.57 -23.05 12.63
C ASP A 497 -10.80 -24.56 12.57
N GLY A 498 -11.22 -25.08 11.42
CA GLY A 498 -11.36 -26.51 11.18
C GLY A 498 -10.07 -27.30 11.44
N VAL A 499 -8.89 -26.71 11.27
CA VAL A 499 -7.60 -27.36 11.59
C VAL A 499 -7.47 -27.63 13.10
N PHE A 500 -7.99 -26.72 13.91
CA PHE A 500 -7.91 -26.80 15.38
C PHE A 500 -9.04 -27.63 15.98
N GLY A 501 -10.26 -27.50 15.46
CA GLY A 501 -11.47 -28.08 16.08
C GLY A 501 -11.98 -29.37 15.45
N ASN A 502 -11.68 -29.67 14.17
CA ASN A 502 -12.22 -30.86 13.51
C ASN A 502 -11.50 -32.14 13.98
N ASN A 503 -12.30 -33.09 14.50
CA ASN A 503 -11.78 -34.39 14.96
C ASN A 503 -11.09 -35.20 13.87
N GLN A 504 -11.53 -35.08 12.60
CA GLN A 504 -10.93 -35.80 11.48
C GLN A 504 -9.52 -35.27 11.11
N LEU A 505 -9.18 -34.05 11.53
CA LEU A 505 -7.90 -33.41 11.28
C LEU A 505 -6.93 -33.53 12.49
N GLY A 506 -7.20 -34.43 13.44
CA GLY A 506 -6.34 -34.66 14.61
C GLY A 506 -4.90 -35.06 14.26
N TYR A 507 -4.68 -35.71 13.11
CA TYR A 507 -3.34 -36.03 12.62
C TYR A 507 -2.48 -34.80 12.34
N ILE A 508 -3.09 -33.68 11.92
CA ILE A 508 -2.37 -32.42 11.69
C ILE A 508 -1.88 -31.86 13.04
N ARG A 509 -2.77 -31.79 14.04
CA ARG A 509 -2.39 -31.33 15.38
C ARG A 509 -1.29 -32.20 15.97
N ARG A 510 -1.36 -33.53 15.75
CA ARG A 510 -0.29 -34.44 16.16
C ARG A 510 1.03 -34.17 15.40
N PHE A 511 0.97 -33.88 14.11
CA PHE A 511 2.16 -33.47 13.32
C PHE A 511 2.81 -32.24 13.92
N ILE A 512 2.01 -31.20 14.24
CA ILE A 512 2.47 -29.95 14.84
C ILE A 512 3.11 -30.22 16.22
N MET A 513 2.42 -30.90 17.12
CA MET A 513 2.89 -31.16 18.50
C MET A 513 4.16 -32.02 18.57
N LYS A 514 4.42 -32.84 17.56
CA LYS A 514 5.64 -33.66 17.50
C LYS A 514 6.87 -32.92 16.98
N ARG A 515 6.68 -31.84 16.24
CA ARG A 515 7.74 -31.15 15.48
C ARG A 515 7.99 -29.73 15.91
N PHE A 516 7.06 -29.19 16.68
CA PHE A 516 7.10 -27.82 17.12
C PHE A 516 6.78 -27.71 18.61
N ARG A 517 7.39 -26.75 19.28
CA ARG A 517 6.86 -26.19 20.49
C ARG A 517 5.71 -25.26 20.13
N LEU A 518 4.52 -25.49 20.67
CA LEU A 518 3.39 -24.58 20.53
C LEU A 518 3.66 -23.34 21.40
N VAL A 519 3.61 -22.15 20.81
CA VAL A 519 3.88 -20.89 21.51
C VAL A 519 2.58 -20.13 21.77
N ALA A 520 1.77 -19.96 20.72
CA ALA A 520 0.48 -19.27 20.87
C ALA A 520 -0.59 -19.82 19.91
N VAL A 521 -1.84 -19.69 20.33
CA VAL A 521 -3.03 -19.80 19.47
C VAL A 521 -3.89 -18.56 19.70
N ILE A 522 -4.16 -17.82 18.64
CA ILE A 522 -4.92 -16.57 18.67
C ILE A 522 -6.15 -16.74 17.80
N ASP A 523 -7.33 -16.76 18.43
CA ASP A 523 -8.61 -16.77 17.73
C ASP A 523 -8.96 -15.34 17.32
N ILE A 524 -9.19 -15.12 16.01
CA ILE A 524 -9.52 -13.79 15.46
C ILE A 524 -10.98 -13.75 14.99
N PRO A 525 -11.63 -12.57 15.01
CA PRO A 525 -13.04 -12.44 14.63
C PRO A 525 -13.34 -12.95 13.21
N LEU A 526 -14.56 -13.45 12.99
CA LEU A 526 -15.01 -13.85 11.66
C LEU A 526 -14.93 -12.69 10.65
N GLU A 527 -15.16 -11.48 11.13
CA GLU A 527 -15.14 -10.25 10.38
C GLU A 527 -13.77 -9.92 9.79
N THR A 528 -12.68 -10.42 10.40
CA THR A 528 -11.29 -10.05 10.06
C THR A 528 -10.98 -10.17 8.57
N PHE A 529 -11.49 -11.19 7.88
CA PHE A 529 -11.28 -11.38 6.44
C PHE A 529 -12.51 -11.05 5.59
N MET A 530 -13.59 -10.51 6.19
CA MET A 530 -14.75 -10.05 5.45
C MET A 530 -14.48 -8.67 4.80
N PRO A 531 -15.13 -8.34 3.69
CA PRO A 531 -16.14 -9.13 2.97
C PRO A 531 -15.57 -10.25 2.07
N ASN A 532 -14.25 -10.41 1.98
CA ASN A 532 -13.61 -11.28 1.00
C ASN A 532 -13.86 -12.78 1.25
N THR A 533 -13.89 -13.20 2.51
CA THR A 533 -14.26 -14.57 2.91
C THR A 533 -14.99 -14.60 4.24
N GLY A 534 -15.94 -15.52 4.36
CA GLY A 534 -16.63 -15.84 5.63
C GLY A 534 -15.98 -17.02 6.37
N THR A 535 -14.74 -17.35 6.11
CA THR A 535 -14.03 -18.43 6.82
C THR A 535 -13.49 -17.91 8.14
N LYS A 536 -13.94 -18.49 9.25
CA LYS A 536 -13.38 -18.24 10.59
C LYS A 536 -11.97 -18.81 10.66
N THR A 537 -11.04 -18.03 11.18
CA THR A 537 -9.61 -18.36 11.22
C THR A 537 -9.00 -18.08 12.57
N SER A 538 -7.93 -18.80 12.85
CA SER A 538 -7.04 -18.56 13.99
C SER A 538 -5.58 -18.50 13.54
N ILE A 539 -4.74 -17.88 14.33
CA ILE A 539 -3.30 -17.76 14.07
C ILE A 539 -2.58 -18.75 14.98
N LEU A 540 -1.75 -19.58 14.36
CA LEU A 540 -0.88 -20.52 15.04
C LEU A 540 0.53 -19.96 15.09
N ILE A 541 1.12 -19.87 16.29
CA ILE A 541 2.51 -19.49 16.50
C ILE A 541 3.27 -20.64 17.12
N VAL A 542 4.33 -21.07 16.45
CA VAL A 542 5.12 -22.24 16.85
C VAL A 542 6.62 -21.99 16.64
N GLN A 543 7.44 -22.77 17.37
CA GLN A 543 8.89 -22.81 17.20
C GLN A 543 9.32 -24.24 16.82
N LYS A 544 10.12 -24.36 15.74
CA LYS A 544 10.67 -25.66 15.31
C LYS A 544 11.81 -26.08 16.23
N LEU A 545 11.60 -27.15 16.96
CA LEU A 545 12.61 -27.77 17.82
C LEU A 545 12.83 -29.24 17.43
N LYS A 546 13.94 -29.82 17.86
CA LYS A 546 14.09 -31.28 17.84
C LYS A 546 13.10 -31.87 18.85
N SER A 547 12.63 -33.09 18.58
CA SER A 547 11.59 -33.70 19.42
C SER A 547 12.04 -33.87 20.88
N GLU A 548 13.31 -34.15 21.11
CA GLU A 548 13.92 -34.25 22.45
C GLU A 548 14.04 -32.92 23.18
N ASP A 549 14.05 -31.81 22.47
CA ASP A 549 14.16 -30.45 23.03
C ASP A 549 12.78 -29.82 23.34
N ILE A 550 11.66 -30.47 22.94
CA ILE A 550 10.31 -29.98 23.25
C ILE A 550 9.99 -30.35 24.71
N PRO A 551 9.79 -29.35 25.59
CA PRO A 551 9.44 -29.64 27.00
C PRO A 551 8.13 -30.43 27.08
N SER A 552 8.00 -31.28 28.10
CA SER A 552 6.78 -32.05 28.35
C SER A 552 5.65 -31.18 28.91
N ASP A 553 6.00 -30.10 29.60
CA ASP A 553 5.08 -29.13 30.20
C ASP A 553 5.65 -27.72 30.02
N TYR A 554 4.84 -26.82 29.48
CA TYR A 554 5.22 -25.43 29.22
C TYR A 554 4.00 -24.53 29.00
N PRO A 555 4.08 -23.26 29.36
CA PRO A 555 2.99 -22.33 29.13
C PRO A 555 2.79 -22.04 27.62
N VAL A 556 1.53 -21.85 27.22
CA VAL A 556 1.10 -21.49 25.89
C VAL A 556 0.22 -20.24 25.98
N PHE A 557 0.49 -19.24 25.15
CA PHE A 557 -0.34 -18.04 25.06
C PHE A 557 -1.63 -18.36 24.30
N MET A 558 -2.78 -18.21 24.95
CA MET A 558 -4.09 -18.40 24.34
C MET A 558 -4.86 -17.07 24.40
N CYS A 559 -5.30 -16.58 23.25
CA CYS A 559 -6.00 -15.30 23.14
C CYS A 559 -7.20 -15.41 22.21
N VAL A 560 -8.27 -14.69 22.55
CA VAL A 560 -9.46 -14.51 21.69
C VAL A 560 -9.67 -13.02 21.49
N ALA A 561 -9.62 -12.56 20.25
CA ALA A 561 -10.01 -11.21 19.87
C ALA A 561 -11.52 -11.14 19.61
N GLY A 562 -12.20 -10.15 20.17
CA GLY A 562 -13.62 -9.89 19.93
C GLY A 562 -13.87 -8.95 18.76
N THR A 563 -12.92 -8.04 18.49
CA THR A 563 -13.01 -6.98 17.49
C THR A 563 -11.77 -6.94 16.60
N CYS A 564 -11.89 -6.38 15.38
CA CYS A 564 -10.80 -6.35 14.39
C CYS A 564 -10.66 -5.01 13.65
N GLY A 565 -11.16 -3.92 14.22
CA GLY A 565 -11.03 -2.58 13.65
C GLY A 565 -11.97 -2.29 12.47
N HIS A 566 -12.85 -3.22 12.09
CA HIS A 566 -13.86 -3.00 11.04
C HIS A 566 -15.08 -3.94 11.18
N ASP A 567 -16.16 -3.58 10.50
CA ASP A 567 -17.37 -4.39 10.41
C ASP A 567 -17.34 -5.40 9.24
N ARG A 568 -18.41 -6.21 9.08
CA ARG A 568 -18.55 -7.20 8.00
C ARG A 568 -18.53 -6.61 6.59
N ARG A 569 -18.75 -5.32 6.44
CA ARG A 569 -18.71 -4.60 5.15
C ARG A 569 -17.37 -3.93 4.90
N GLY A 570 -16.43 -4.00 5.85
CA GLY A 570 -15.13 -3.34 5.78
C GLY A 570 -15.16 -1.86 6.21
N ASN A 571 -16.23 -1.39 6.86
CA ASN A 571 -16.24 -0.04 7.43
C ASN A 571 -15.40 0.00 8.71
N ILE A 572 -14.53 1.00 8.82
CA ILE A 572 -13.63 1.18 9.97
C ILE A 572 -14.44 1.35 11.26
N LYS A 573 -13.98 0.72 12.33
CA LYS A 573 -14.44 0.82 13.72
C LYS A 573 -13.27 1.23 14.60
N GLU A 574 -13.56 1.88 15.72
CA GLU A 574 -12.53 2.30 16.69
C GLU A 574 -12.01 1.11 17.52
N GLU A 575 -12.85 0.11 17.76
CA GLU A 575 -12.52 -1.06 18.58
C GLU A 575 -11.71 -2.07 17.76
N ASP A 576 -10.48 -2.35 18.19
CA ASP A 576 -9.54 -3.28 17.54
C ASP A 576 -8.69 -4.03 18.57
N ASP A 577 -9.20 -5.16 19.04
CA ASP A 577 -8.49 -6.02 19.99
C ASP A 577 -7.19 -6.58 19.39
N ILE A 578 -7.15 -6.80 18.06
CA ILE A 578 -5.97 -7.38 17.40
C ILE A 578 -4.74 -6.49 17.59
N ALA A 579 -4.91 -5.18 17.61
CA ALA A 579 -3.82 -4.22 17.78
C ALA A 579 -3.11 -4.35 19.16
N GLU A 580 -3.81 -4.87 20.17
CA GLU A 580 -3.29 -4.98 21.54
C GLU A 580 -2.62 -6.33 21.84
N ILE A 581 -2.89 -7.37 21.03
CA ILE A 581 -2.44 -8.76 21.31
C ILE A 581 -0.91 -8.87 21.39
N SER A 582 -0.18 -8.16 20.55
CA SER A 582 1.29 -8.19 20.58
C SER A 582 1.86 -7.67 21.89
N SER A 583 1.26 -6.64 22.48
CA SER A 583 1.64 -6.10 23.79
C SER A 583 1.32 -7.09 24.91
N GLN A 584 0.15 -7.73 24.87
CA GLN A 584 -0.24 -8.78 25.82
C GLN A 584 0.69 -10.00 25.72
N PHE A 585 1.07 -10.41 24.50
CA PHE A 585 2.04 -11.48 24.31
C PHE A 585 3.41 -11.14 24.89
N LYS A 586 3.90 -9.91 24.69
CA LYS A 586 5.17 -9.45 25.26
C LYS A 586 5.15 -9.51 26.79
N GLN A 587 4.05 -9.07 27.42
CA GLN A 587 3.89 -9.18 28.88
C GLN A 587 3.87 -10.63 29.32
N TRP A 588 3.07 -11.50 28.67
CA TRP A 588 3.05 -12.93 28.94
C TRP A 588 4.44 -13.58 28.81
N ALA A 589 5.21 -13.19 27.79
CA ALA A 589 6.55 -13.70 27.58
C ALA A 589 7.50 -13.35 28.73
N VAL A 590 7.40 -12.13 29.28
CA VAL A 590 8.14 -11.71 30.48
C VAL A 590 7.72 -12.55 31.71
N ASP A 591 6.41 -12.66 31.95
CA ASP A 591 5.85 -13.35 33.12
C ASP A 591 6.20 -14.85 33.13
N ASN A 592 6.36 -15.46 31.95
CA ASN A 592 6.68 -16.89 31.79
C ASN A 592 8.15 -17.15 31.40
N ASN A 593 9.01 -16.13 31.47
CA ASN A 593 10.42 -16.20 31.07
C ASN A 593 10.63 -16.86 29.70
N PHE A 594 9.73 -16.51 28.75
CA PHE A 594 9.74 -17.04 27.40
C PHE A 594 10.57 -16.17 26.48
N SER A 595 11.42 -16.80 25.67
CA SER A 595 12.09 -16.17 24.52
C SER A 595 12.32 -17.22 23.43
N PHE A 596 12.12 -16.85 22.19
CA PHE A 596 12.50 -17.69 21.03
C PHE A 596 14.01 -17.98 20.99
N LYS A 597 14.85 -17.11 21.58
CA LYS A 597 16.31 -17.25 21.60
C LYS A 597 16.79 -18.30 22.62
N ASN A 598 15.95 -18.71 23.58
CA ASN A 598 16.33 -19.68 24.61
C ASN A 598 16.51 -21.11 24.08
N TYR A 599 16.00 -21.44 22.89
CA TYR A 599 15.97 -22.79 22.33
C TYR A 599 16.63 -22.90 20.95
N GLY A 600 17.37 -21.92 20.50
CA GLY A 600 17.90 -21.83 19.15
C GLY A 600 19.43 -21.77 19.03
N ARG A 601 20.17 -22.19 20.09
CA ARG A 601 21.64 -22.25 20.04
C ARG A 601 22.13 -23.68 20.00
#